data_e2f1505b06381748c52c1a1c6cc1daa4
#
_entry.id   e2f1505b06381748c52c1a1c6cc1daa4
#
_cell.length_a   1.000
_cell.length_b   1.000
_cell.length_c   1.000
_cell.angle_alpha   90.00
_cell.angle_beta   90.00
_cell.angle_gamma   90.00
#
_symmetry.space_group_name_H-M   'P 1'
#
loop_
_entity.id
_entity.type
_entity.pdbx_description
1 polymer ?
#
loop_
_entity_poly.entity_id
_entity_poly.type
_entity_poly.pdbx_seq_one_letter_code
_entity_poly.pdbx_strand_id
1 'polypeptide(L)'
;FGQLSQLPRPRTDAPPTPTLASEDVPVSVDSGWVGHDGTTEGAQVVFATLVRAEDAPWVRLKFAQLTLSGDPAADGTIVRITSMLDGAVQTMNAEHVAQWRSTSAYFNGQTVTVELIARPGTGKSRIVMDAVTAGLGSFSDRSICGPNDDRTLVTDNKSARHLPEG
;
A
#
# COMPACT_ATOMS: atom_id res chain seq x y z
N PHE A 1 -26.27 -36.48 -39.06
CA PHE A 1 -26.55 -35.79 -37.82
C PHE A 1 -25.24 -35.63 -37.06
N GLY A 2 -24.63 -34.48 -37.24
CA GLY A 2 -23.33 -34.18 -36.71
C GLY A 2 -23.30 -34.34 -35.17
N GLN A 3 -22.43 -35.16 -34.68
CA GLN A 3 -22.04 -35.07 -33.30
C GLN A 3 -21.52 -33.62 -33.11
N LEU A 4 -22.25 -32.88 -32.31
CA LEU A 4 -21.73 -31.63 -31.79
C LEU A 4 -20.45 -32.05 -31.04
N SER A 5 -19.31 -31.84 -31.69
CA SER A 5 -18.05 -31.95 -31.02
C SER A 5 -18.12 -31.05 -29.79
N GLN A 6 -18.18 -31.68 -28.63
CA GLN A 6 -18.10 -30.94 -27.38
C GLN A 6 -16.78 -30.22 -27.42
N LEU A 7 -16.85 -28.88 -27.56
CA LEU A 7 -15.70 -28.03 -27.31
C LEU A 7 -15.11 -28.43 -25.97
N PRO A 8 -13.80 -28.67 -25.88
CA PRO A 8 -13.18 -29.02 -24.61
C PRO A 8 -13.57 -27.94 -23.61
N ARG A 9 -14.22 -28.37 -22.55
CA ARG A 9 -14.50 -27.44 -21.45
C ARG A 9 -13.18 -26.80 -21.03
N PRO A 10 -13.13 -25.48 -20.88
CA PRO A 10 -11.92 -24.86 -20.36
C PRO A 10 -11.59 -25.56 -19.04
N ARG A 11 -10.39 -26.07 -18.95
CA ARG A 11 -9.89 -26.65 -17.71
C ARG A 11 -9.95 -25.53 -16.67
N THR A 12 -10.81 -25.70 -15.69
CA THR A 12 -10.87 -24.88 -14.50
C THR A 12 -9.73 -25.17 -13.52
N ASP A 13 -8.70 -25.85 -13.98
CA ASP A 13 -7.50 -26.17 -13.21
C ASP A 13 -6.48 -25.03 -13.26
N ALA A 14 -6.95 -23.78 -13.39
CA ALA A 14 -6.07 -22.66 -13.05
C ALA A 14 -5.61 -22.87 -11.60
N PRO A 15 -4.29 -22.89 -11.33
CA PRO A 15 -3.82 -22.99 -9.96
C PRO A 15 -4.52 -21.89 -9.16
N PRO A 16 -5.00 -22.19 -7.94
CA PRO A 16 -5.66 -21.18 -7.14
C PRO A 16 -4.72 -19.99 -7.04
N THR A 17 -5.22 -18.82 -7.43
CA THR A 17 -4.47 -17.57 -7.23
C THR A 17 -4.07 -17.55 -5.76
N PRO A 18 -2.78 -17.50 -5.43
CA PRO A 18 -2.38 -17.50 -4.04
C PRO A 18 -3.05 -16.31 -3.36
N THR A 19 -4.06 -16.59 -2.58
CA THR A 19 -4.65 -15.58 -1.71
C THR A 19 -3.56 -15.23 -0.71
N LEU A 20 -3.08 -14.01 -0.74
CA LEU A 20 -2.12 -13.53 0.25
C LEU A 20 -2.75 -13.73 1.62
N ALA A 21 -2.19 -14.67 2.39
CA ALA A 21 -2.66 -14.90 3.74
C ALA A 21 -2.51 -13.62 4.55
N SER A 22 -3.58 -13.17 5.15
CA SER A 22 -3.62 -11.92 5.90
C SER A 22 -4.63 -11.99 7.03
N GLU A 23 -4.46 -11.14 8.01
CA GLU A 23 -5.39 -10.96 9.11
C GLU A 23 -5.61 -9.48 9.36
N ASP A 24 -6.74 -9.13 9.96
CA ASP A 24 -6.99 -7.78 10.43
C ASP A 24 -6.47 -7.65 11.86
N VAL A 25 -5.55 -6.71 12.05
CA VAL A 25 -4.97 -6.38 13.36
C VAL A 25 -5.67 -5.14 13.88
N PRO A 26 -6.21 -5.17 15.11
CA PRO A 26 -6.86 -4.00 15.68
C PRO A 26 -5.87 -2.88 15.93
N VAL A 27 -6.25 -1.67 15.55
CA VAL A 27 -5.53 -0.44 15.84
C VAL A 27 -6.52 0.59 16.37
N SER A 28 -6.04 1.56 17.10
CA SER A 28 -6.89 2.64 17.60
C SER A 28 -6.28 3.97 17.19
N VAL A 29 -6.80 4.55 16.13
CA VAL A 29 -6.36 5.84 15.60
C VAL A 29 -7.59 6.72 15.39
N ASP A 30 -7.59 7.88 15.99
CA ASP A 30 -8.58 8.93 15.79
C ASP A 30 -7.85 10.27 15.87
N SER A 31 -7.74 10.98 14.77
CA SER A 31 -7.11 12.29 14.73
C SER A 31 -7.96 13.37 15.42
N GLY A 32 -9.24 13.11 15.64
CA GLY A 32 -10.20 14.17 15.87
C GLY A 32 -10.31 15.08 14.64
N TRP A 33 -11.10 16.13 14.76
CA TRP A 33 -11.22 17.14 13.72
C TRP A 33 -10.03 18.10 13.78
N VAL A 34 -9.16 18.04 12.77
CA VAL A 34 -7.93 18.83 12.68
C VAL A 34 -7.88 19.59 11.37
N GLY A 35 -7.24 20.74 11.37
CA GLY A 35 -7.09 21.56 10.20
C GLY A 35 -5.89 22.49 10.33
N HIS A 36 -5.58 23.21 9.25
CA HIS A 36 -4.51 24.18 9.22
C HIS A 36 -4.77 25.30 10.25
N ASP A 37 -3.75 25.67 11.03
CA ASP A 37 -3.87 26.64 12.11
C ASP A 37 -3.73 28.11 11.66
N GLY A 38 -3.43 28.33 10.38
CA GLY A 38 -3.27 29.65 9.81
C GLY A 38 -1.92 30.34 10.10
N THR A 39 -1.00 29.67 10.77
CA THR A 39 0.31 30.25 11.14
C THR A 39 1.31 30.29 9.98
N THR A 40 1.10 29.49 8.94
CA THR A 40 1.94 29.45 7.75
C THR A 40 1.09 29.62 6.49
N GLU A 41 1.69 30.10 5.40
CA GLU A 41 1.02 30.23 4.10
C GLU A 41 1.05 28.91 3.31
N GLY A 42 1.94 27.98 3.66
CA GLY A 42 2.11 26.71 2.98
C GLY A 42 1.32 25.57 3.59
N ALA A 43 1.50 24.39 3.03
CA ALA A 43 0.92 23.16 3.57
C ALA A 43 1.54 22.82 4.93
N GLN A 44 0.71 22.30 5.82
CA GLN A 44 1.10 21.94 7.19
C GLN A 44 0.67 20.52 7.49
N VAL A 45 1.54 19.75 8.15
CA VAL A 45 1.15 18.46 8.74
C VAL A 45 0.32 18.76 9.99
N VAL A 46 -0.97 18.49 9.92
CA VAL A 46 -1.92 18.78 11.01
C VAL A 46 -2.18 17.59 11.91
N PHE A 47 -1.78 16.41 11.46
CA PHE A 47 -1.84 15.16 12.22
C PHE A 47 -0.80 14.19 11.68
N ALA A 48 -0.15 13.46 12.56
CA ALA A 48 0.78 12.40 12.21
C ALA A 48 0.71 11.28 13.25
N THR A 49 0.78 10.05 12.77
CA THR A 49 0.83 8.87 13.63
C THR A 49 1.61 7.75 12.97
N LEU A 50 2.07 6.81 13.79
CA LEU A 50 2.62 5.53 13.35
C LEU A 50 1.55 4.44 13.47
N VAL A 51 1.43 3.63 12.44
CA VAL A 51 0.60 2.41 12.47
C VAL A 51 1.52 1.22 12.31
N ARG A 52 1.43 0.28 13.25
CA ARG A 52 2.30 -0.89 13.29
C ARG A 52 1.48 -2.16 13.45
N ALA A 53 1.80 -3.17 12.64
CA ALA A 53 1.38 -4.55 12.82
C ALA A 53 2.64 -5.40 13.00
N GLU A 54 2.86 -5.91 14.21
CA GLU A 54 4.10 -6.63 14.54
C GLU A 54 4.29 -7.85 13.64
N ASP A 55 5.53 -8.05 13.23
CA ASP A 55 5.97 -9.18 12.40
C ASP A 55 5.27 -9.28 11.03
N ALA A 56 4.52 -8.25 10.63
CA ALA A 56 3.87 -8.25 9.34
C ALA A 56 4.88 -7.96 8.21
N PRO A 57 4.94 -8.79 7.18
CA PRO A 57 5.77 -8.52 6.01
C PRO A 57 5.22 -7.40 5.14
N TRP A 58 3.93 -7.12 5.25
CA TRP A 58 3.27 -6.00 4.59
C TRP A 58 2.01 -5.61 5.34
N VAL A 59 1.59 -4.36 5.15
CA VAL A 59 0.36 -3.83 5.74
C VAL A 59 -0.46 -3.10 4.68
N ARG A 60 -1.78 -3.07 4.90
CA ARG A 60 -2.73 -2.26 4.14
C ARG A 60 -3.68 -1.61 5.12
N LEU A 61 -3.79 -0.30 5.04
CA LEU A 61 -4.64 0.46 5.94
C LEU A 61 -6.11 0.36 5.54
N LYS A 62 -6.98 0.29 6.54
CA LYS A 62 -8.42 0.42 6.40
C LYS A 62 -8.88 1.62 7.22
N PHE A 63 -9.51 2.55 6.54
CA PHE A 63 -10.05 3.73 7.21
C PHE A 63 -11.52 3.50 7.54
N ALA A 64 -11.86 3.52 8.83
CA ALA A 64 -13.25 3.52 9.27
C ALA A 64 -13.90 4.86 8.89
N GLN A 65 -13.15 5.94 8.99
CA GLN A 65 -13.53 7.26 8.50
C GLN A 65 -12.29 7.98 7.95
N LEU A 66 -12.42 8.55 6.78
CA LEU A 66 -11.40 9.43 6.22
C LEU A 66 -12.11 10.59 5.52
N THR A 67 -12.22 11.70 6.22
CA THR A 67 -12.83 12.93 5.74
C THR A 67 -11.74 13.95 5.47
N LEU A 68 -11.55 14.27 4.21
CA LEU A 68 -10.57 15.26 3.75
C LEU A 68 -11.29 16.51 3.26
N SER A 69 -11.06 17.62 3.91
CA SER A 69 -11.70 18.90 3.59
C SER A 69 -11.00 19.64 2.45
N GLY A 70 -11.70 20.56 1.81
CA GLY A 70 -11.22 21.37 0.71
C GLY A 70 -11.50 20.74 -0.65
N ASP A 71 -11.07 21.41 -1.71
CA ASP A 71 -11.25 20.96 -3.09
C ASP A 71 -10.15 19.95 -3.46
N PRO A 72 -10.50 18.67 -3.73
CA PRO A 72 -9.50 17.66 -4.09
C PRO A 72 -8.76 17.99 -5.39
N ALA A 73 -9.34 18.78 -6.27
CA ALA A 73 -8.70 19.19 -7.52
C ALA A 73 -7.75 20.37 -7.37
N ALA A 74 -7.74 21.06 -6.22
CA ALA A 74 -6.94 22.24 -5.99
C ALA A 74 -6.07 22.13 -4.73
N ASP A 75 -6.55 22.65 -3.61
CA ASP A 75 -5.81 22.81 -2.37
C ASP A 75 -6.37 22.00 -1.20
N GLY A 76 -7.18 21.00 -1.51
CA GLY A 76 -7.76 20.10 -0.51
C GLY A 76 -6.72 19.41 0.35
N THR A 77 -7.14 19.01 1.53
CA THR A 77 -6.33 18.21 2.44
C THR A 77 -6.02 16.85 1.82
N ILE A 78 -4.81 16.38 2.02
CA ILE A 78 -4.35 15.08 1.56
C ILE A 78 -3.91 14.22 2.74
N VAL A 79 -4.00 12.91 2.56
CA VAL A 79 -3.34 11.95 3.43
C VAL A 79 -2.09 11.42 2.74
N ARG A 80 -0.98 11.39 3.47
CA ARG A 80 0.28 10.80 3.01
C ARG A 80 0.62 9.61 3.90
N ILE A 81 0.88 8.48 3.28
CA ILE A 81 1.25 7.24 3.95
C ILE A 81 2.64 6.87 3.46
N THR A 82 3.55 6.61 4.39
CA THR A 82 4.94 6.29 4.07
C THR A 82 5.36 5.00 4.77
N SER A 83 5.89 4.04 4.01
CA SER A 83 6.49 2.84 4.57
C SER A 83 7.79 3.19 5.29
N MET A 84 7.94 2.71 6.51
CA MET A 84 9.19 2.88 7.28
C MET A 84 10.28 1.93 6.82
N LEU A 85 9.94 0.88 6.07
CA LEU A 85 10.92 -0.10 5.60
C LEU A 85 11.66 0.38 4.35
N ASP A 86 10.92 0.81 3.32
CA ASP A 86 11.48 1.11 2.00
C ASP A 86 11.22 2.55 1.53
N GLY A 87 10.52 3.36 2.35
CA GLY A 87 10.20 4.73 2.02
C GLY A 87 9.12 4.90 0.94
N ALA A 88 8.44 3.83 0.55
CA ALA A 88 7.34 3.93 -0.42
C ALA A 88 6.24 4.86 0.10
N VAL A 89 5.74 5.72 -0.76
CA VAL A 89 4.76 6.77 -0.40
C VAL A 89 3.50 6.63 -1.24
N GLN A 90 2.36 6.72 -0.59
CA GLN A 90 1.07 6.94 -1.24
C GLN A 90 0.46 8.25 -0.72
N THR A 91 0.04 9.10 -1.66
CA THR A 91 -0.69 10.31 -1.35
C THR A 91 -2.10 10.18 -1.91
N MET A 92 -3.11 10.48 -1.10
CA MET A 92 -4.50 10.41 -1.51
C MET A 92 -5.23 11.71 -1.17
N ASN A 93 -6.02 12.19 -2.10
CA ASN A 93 -7.03 13.22 -1.88
C ASN A 93 -8.41 12.57 -1.68
N ALA A 94 -9.45 13.38 -1.51
CA ALA A 94 -10.81 12.86 -1.27
C ALA A 94 -11.33 11.97 -2.41
N GLU A 95 -10.98 12.26 -3.66
CA GLU A 95 -11.37 11.43 -4.81
C GLU A 95 -10.67 10.08 -4.78
N HIS A 96 -9.37 10.05 -4.50
CA HIS A 96 -8.61 8.82 -4.37
C HIS A 96 -9.12 7.94 -3.24
N VAL A 97 -9.51 8.53 -2.11
CA VAL A 97 -10.12 7.79 -0.99
C VAL A 97 -11.36 7.02 -1.45
N ALA A 98 -12.24 7.67 -2.23
CA ALA A 98 -13.41 7.02 -2.79
C ALA A 98 -13.04 5.90 -3.77
N GLN A 99 -12.08 6.14 -4.67
CA GLN A 99 -11.60 5.15 -5.64
C GLN A 99 -11.00 3.91 -4.96
N TRP A 100 -10.26 4.11 -3.88
CA TRP A 100 -9.64 3.03 -3.12
C TRP A 100 -10.57 2.43 -2.06
N ARG A 101 -11.84 2.84 -2.02
CA ARG A 101 -12.85 2.35 -1.07
C ARG A 101 -12.39 2.45 0.38
N SER A 102 -11.82 3.58 0.73
CA SER A 102 -11.28 3.87 2.07
C SER A 102 -10.20 2.87 2.52
N THR A 103 -9.38 2.41 1.59
CA THR A 103 -8.19 1.60 1.88
C THR A 103 -6.95 2.21 1.27
N SER A 104 -5.77 1.81 1.73
CA SER A 104 -4.50 2.18 1.13
C SER A 104 -4.02 1.16 0.11
N ALA A 105 -2.92 1.47 -0.57
CA ALA A 105 -2.08 0.48 -1.22
C ALA A 105 -1.46 -0.49 -0.18
N TYR A 106 -0.79 -1.52 -0.68
CA TYR A 106 0.01 -2.42 0.15
C TYR A 106 1.39 -1.81 0.37
N PHE A 107 1.82 -1.78 1.62
CA PHE A 107 3.15 -1.29 2.02
C PHE A 107 3.99 -2.43 2.56
N ASN A 108 5.23 -2.52 2.12
CA ASN A 108 6.18 -3.47 2.65
C ASN A 108 6.56 -3.10 4.09
N GLY A 109 6.70 -4.12 4.92
CA GLY A 109 7.07 -3.94 6.33
C GLY A 109 5.89 -3.85 7.26
N GLN A 110 6.21 -3.71 8.53
CA GLN A 110 5.25 -3.75 9.62
C GLN A 110 4.78 -2.36 10.07
N THR A 111 5.43 -1.29 9.62
CA THR A 111 5.19 0.07 10.14
C THR A 111 5.07 1.08 9.00
N VAL A 112 4.05 1.90 9.09
CA VAL A 112 3.86 3.05 8.20
C VAL A 112 3.61 4.30 9.03
N THR A 113 4.01 5.47 8.50
CA THR A 113 3.56 6.77 8.99
C THR A 113 2.31 7.18 8.23
N VAL A 114 1.38 7.80 8.93
CA VAL A 114 0.16 8.38 8.34
C VAL A 114 0.09 9.83 8.74
N GLU A 115 0.00 10.71 7.75
CA GLU A 115 0.00 12.15 7.97
C GLU A 115 -1.19 12.80 7.24
N LEU A 116 -1.85 13.74 7.90
CA LEU A 116 -2.77 14.68 7.25
C LEU A 116 -2.02 15.97 6.94
N ILE A 117 -2.08 16.39 5.70
CA ILE A 117 -1.44 17.61 5.22
C ILE A 117 -2.52 18.56 4.71
N ALA A 118 -2.68 19.67 5.38
CA ALA A 118 -3.69 20.68 5.09
C ALA A 118 -3.07 22.00 4.66
N ARG A 119 -3.78 22.73 3.81
CA ARG A 119 -3.45 24.10 3.41
C ARG A 119 -4.34 25.10 4.15
N PRO A 120 -3.95 26.38 4.24
CA PRO A 120 -4.77 27.40 4.90
C PRO A 120 -6.18 27.47 4.30
N GLY A 121 -7.19 27.60 5.15
CA GLY A 121 -8.57 27.81 4.73
C GLY A 121 -9.32 26.61 4.17
N THR A 122 -8.76 25.40 4.25
CA THR A 122 -9.41 24.19 3.71
C THR A 122 -10.43 23.54 4.65
N GLY A 123 -10.51 23.98 5.89
CA GLY A 123 -11.43 23.39 6.88
C GLY A 123 -10.79 22.24 7.66
N LYS A 124 -11.62 21.44 8.31
CA LYS A 124 -11.18 20.35 9.19
C LYS A 124 -11.33 19.00 8.53
N SER A 125 -10.39 18.13 8.80
CA SER A 125 -10.34 16.74 8.34
C SER A 125 -10.22 15.80 9.51
N ARG A 126 -10.56 14.53 9.29
CA ARG A 126 -10.49 13.49 10.34
C ARG A 126 -10.11 12.15 9.76
N ILE A 127 -9.22 11.45 10.45
CA ILE A 127 -8.89 10.04 10.22
C ILE A 127 -9.35 9.22 11.41
N VAL A 128 -10.06 8.13 11.14
CA VAL A 128 -10.34 7.08 12.12
C VAL A 128 -9.95 5.74 11.50
N MET A 129 -9.14 4.98 12.22
CA MET A 129 -8.80 3.60 11.86
C MET A 129 -9.02 2.71 13.07
N ASP A 130 -9.66 1.58 12.86
CA ASP A 130 -9.90 0.54 13.87
C ASP A 130 -9.19 -0.77 13.56
N ALA A 131 -8.75 -0.93 12.33
CA ALA A 131 -8.01 -2.11 11.90
C ALA A 131 -7.03 -1.80 10.76
N VAL A 132 -6.00 -2.62 10.69
CA VAL A 132 -5.07 -2.69 9.56
C VAL A 132 -5.00 -4.13 9.09
N THR A 133 -5.03 -4.35 7.78
CA THR A 133 -4.80 -5.68 7.22
C THR A 133 -3.30 -5.93 7.19
N ALA A 134 -2.87 -6.98 7.86
CA ALA A 134 -1.46 -7.38 7.96
C ALA A 134 -1.23 -8.69 7.22
N GLY A 135 -0.14 -8.77 6.48
CA GLY A 135 0.29 -10.01 5.86
C GLY A 135 0.75 -11.01 6.91
N LEU A 136 0.48 -12.28 6.66
CA LEU A 136 1.01 -13.39 7.45
C LEU A 136 2.22 -14.00 6.75
N GLY A 137 3.12 -14.60 7.53
CA GLY A 137 4.35 -15.21 7.04
C GLY A 137 5.57 -14.31 7.17
N SER A 138 6.74 -14.88 6.94
CA SER A 138 8.01 -14.15 6.99
C SER A 138 8.40 -13.63 5.61
N PHE A 139 9.31 -12.65 5.58
CA PHE A 139 9.89 -12.18 4.31
C PHE A 139 10.57 -13.29 3.52
N SER A 140 11.09 -14.31 4.22
CA SER A 140 11.74 -15.47 3.59
C SER A 140 10.78 -16.33 2.78
N ASP A 141 9.50 -16.33 3.13
CA ASP A 141 8.48 -17.14 2.43
C ASP A 141 8.01 -16.49 1.12
N ARG A 142 8.52 -15.32 0.81
CA ARG A 142 8.12 -14.52 -0.37
C ARG A 142 9.20 -14.43 -1.43
N SER A 143 10.21 -15.28 -1.36
CA SER A 143 11.13 -15.38 -2.47
C SER A 143 10.36 -15.83 -3.71
N ILE A 144 10.18 -14.90 -4.63
CA ILE A 144 9.55 -15.17 -5.94
C ILE A 144 10.36 -16.21 -6.73
N CYS A 145 11.57 -16.45 -6.30
CA CYS A 145 12.55 -17.27 -7.01
C CYS A 145 12.79 -18.63 -6.36
N GLY A 146 11.94 -19.05 -5.38
CA GLY A 146 12.15 -20.32 -4.69
C GLY A 146 13.33 -20.28 -3.70
N PRO A 147 13.70 -21.44 -3.11
CA PRO A 147 14.72 -21.50 -2.06
C PRO A 147 16.15 -21.21 -2.56
N ASN A 148 16.35 -21.20 -3.85
CA ASN A 148 17.65 -20.88 -4.45
C ASN A 148 17.53 -19.61 -5.25
N ASP A 149 18.30 -18.61 -4.89
CA ASP A 149 18.46 -17.43 -5.73
C ASP A 149 19.33 -17.80 -6.92
N ASP A 150 18.71 -18.06 -8.05
CA ASP A 150 19.39 -18.36 -9.31
C ASP A 150 19.76 -17.10 -10.11
N ARG A 151 19.55 -15.93 -9.49
CA ARG A 151 19.98 -14.66 -10.09
C ARG A 151 21.49 -14.55 -9.99
N THR A 152 22.16 -15.00 -11.01
CA THR A 152 23.56 -14.67 -11.16
C THR A 152 23.66 -13.21 -11.60
N LEU A 153 24.32 -12.40 -10.82
CA LEU A 153 24.63 -11.04 -11.24
C LEU A 153 25.43 -11.13 -12.55
N VAL A 154 25.03 -10.35 -13.53
CA VAL A 154 25.70 -10.29 -14.85
C VAL A 154 27.19 -10.00 -14.68
N THR A 155 27.57 -9.33 -13.60
CA THR A 155 28.97 -9.07 -13.25
C THR A 155 29.75 -10.32 -12.85
N ASP A 156 29.06 -11.34 -12.36
CA ASP A 156 29.68 -12.59 -11.92
C ASP A 156 29.60 -13.67 -13.01
N ASN A 157 28.93 -13.38 -14.09
CA ASN A 157 28.85 -14.28 -15.23
C ASN A 157 30.15 -14.22 -16.05
N LYS A 158 31.05 -15.09 -15.70
CA LYS A 158 32.33 -15.23 -16.42
C LYS A 158 32.13 -15.52 -17.91
N SER A 159 31.00 -16.08 -18.29
CA SER A 159 30.71 -16.33 -19.71
C SER A 159 30.48 -15.04 -20.50
N ALA A 160 30.04 -13.96 -19.85
CA ALA A 160 29.93 -12.65 -20.51
C ALA A 160 31.33 -12.02 -20.80
N ARG A 161 32.35 -12.49 -20.11
CA ARG A 161 33.71 -12.03 -20.31
C ARG A 161 34.46 -12.78 -21.42
N HIS A 162 33.89 -13.86 -21.88
CA HIS A 162 34.43 -14.68 -22.97
C HIS A 162 33.70 -14.47 -24.29
N LEU A 163 33.28 -13.25 -24.54
CA LEU A 163 32.94 -12.89 -25.90
C LEU A 163 34.21 -13.11 -26.72
N PRO A 164 34.15 -13.97 -27.74
CA PRO A 164 35.34 -14.17 -28.59
C PRO A 164 35.69 -12.81 -29.15
N GLU A 165 36.86 -12.38 -28.85
CA GLU A 165 37.46 -11.29 -29.60
C GLU A 165 37.62 -11.80 -31.03
N GLY A 166 36.64 -11.40 -31.84
CA GLY A 166 36.70 -11.68 -33.26
C GLY A 166 37.71 -10.85 -33.95
#